data_ab66b14104b2a7af9e2ed38bf1470be1
#
_entry.id   ab66b14104b2a7af9e2ed38bf1470be1
#
_cell.length_a   1.000
_cell.length_b   1.000
_cell.length_c   1.000
_cell.angle_alpha   90.00
_cell.angle_beta   90.00
_cell.angle_gamma   90.00
#
_symmetry.space_group_name_H-M   'P 1'
#
loop_
_entity.id
_entity.type
_entity.pdbx_description
1 polymer ?
#
loop_
_entity_poly.entity_id
_entity_poly.type
_entity_poly.pdbx_seq_one_letter_code
_entity_poly.pdbx_strand_id
1 'polypeptide(L)'
;MRLFVLFPALLACFVLHAQPTIGTADLPQGGTVYLRANAVPPFNADDIDNDGEDVTWNFSDLISTGDQETEYFSMGSASFTTQLVFSSADHFTAFDLPDLGADLPIPISGATVYREFGGDAYKTAGIGLTTDFIDLPVPFDDEEELLPLPLVYTAEMEETSAFTLDVEGVFFYATEQDMDIEVDAWGTLLLPGGEFDCLRVKRTFSALDTINVAAADIGFTLPREGTVYEWYAPGEGMPVLSVQTFIDIPAIWQYKPGETDAVAESAPVDWKLGPSPLQLGAPLHCPGLAGRDLLVTDAMGRTLFRGQPAVTGTLATLDTKGWTNGMVVVTDLNSGRSARVVIR
;
A
#
# COMPACT_ATOMS: atom_id res chain seq x y z
N MET A 1 12.72 28.77 69.97
CA MET A 1 13.15 28.89 68.58
C MET A 1 12.87 27.55 67.91
N ARG A 2 11.70 27.43 67.17
CA ARG A 2 11.29 26.20 66.52
C ARG A 2 11.71 26.28 65.05
N LEU A 3 12.59 25.40 64.62
CA LEU A 3 13.10 25.28 63.27
C LEU A 3 12.06 24.50 62.43
N PHE A 4 11.38 25.18 61.46
CA PHE A 4 10.53 24.54 60.46
C PHE A 4 11.44 24.05 59.32
N VAL A 5 11.58 22.75 59.22
CA VAL A 5 12.23 22.13 58.05
C VAL A 5 11.19 21.98 56.96
N LEU A 6 11.30 22.83 55.92
CA LEU A 6 10.50 22.70 54.68
C LEU A 6 11.09 21.58 53.86
N PHE A 7 10.37 20.45 53.71
CA PHE A 7 10.70 19.40 52.79
C PHE A 7 10.19 19.78 51.40
N PRO A 8 11.02 19.93 50.36
CA PRO A 8 10.50 20.14 49.02
C PRO A 8 9.96 18.78 48.52
N ALA A 9 8.65 18.68 48.32
CA ALA A 9 8.00 17.58 47.62
C ALA A 9 8.43 17.65 46.13
N LEU A 10 9.31 16.75 45.73
CA LEU A 10 9.69 16.54 44.34
C LEU A 10 8.47 15.91 43.64
N LEU A 11 7.69 16.72 42.89
CA LEU A 11 6.63 16.24 42.03
C LEU A 11 7.28 15.55 40.82
N ALA A 12 7.39 14.23 40.86
CA ALA A 12 7.77 13.43 39.70
C ALA A 12 6.54 13.45 38.77
N CYS A 13 6.59 14.23 37.68
CA CYS A 13 5.65 14.10 36.57
C CYS A 13 5.93 12.75 35.89
N PHE A 14 5.15 11.74 36.21
CA PHE A 14 5.06 10.56 35.38
C PHE A 14 4.32 10.99 34.12
N VAL A 15 4.94 10.90 32.96
CA VAL A 15 4.28 10.95 31.65
C VAL A 15 3.51 9.65 31.57
N LEU A 16 2.21 9.68 31.90
CA LEU A 16 1.31 8.58 31.66
C LEU A 16 1.02 8.60 30.16
N HIS A 17 1.61 7.72 29.40
CA HIS A 17 1.14 7.43 28.05
C HIS A 17 -0.28 6.88 28.18
N ALA A 18 -1.24 7.60 27.59
CA ALA A 18 -2.61 7.11 27.55
C ALA A 18 -2.66 6.03 26.46
N GLN A 19 -3.25 4.90 26.79
CA GLN A 19 -3.53 3.84 25.84
C GLN A 19 -4.31 4.41 24.63
N PRO A 20 -3.82 4.24 23.39
CA PRO A 20 -4.53 4.73 22.23
C PRO A 20 -5.86 3.99 22.04
N THR A 21 -6.79 4.65 21.37
CA THR A 21 -8.07 4.06 20.93
C THR A 21 -8.23 4.42 19.47
N ILE A 22 -8.57 3.46 18.61
CA ILE A 22 -8.77 3.65 17.18
C ILE A 22 -10.26 3.58 16.88
N GLY A 23 -10.77 4.63 16.28
CA GLY A 23 -12.15 4.71 15.84
C GLY A 23 -12.27 4.68 14.32
N THR A 24 -13.49 4.82 13.80
CA THR A 24 -13.76 4.83 12.35
C THR A 24 -13.00 5.95 11.60
N ALA A 25 -12.76 7.09 12.26
CA ALA A 25 -12.02 8.22 11.67
C ALA A 25 -10.52 7.94 11.48
N ASP A 26 -9.99 6.95 12.19
CA ASP A 26 -8.58 6.54 12.15
C ASP A 26 -8.32 5.40 11.14
N LEU A 27 -9.35 4.97 10.42
CA LEU A 27 -9.31 3.92 9.42
C LEU A 27 -9.47 4.52 8.01
N PRO A 28 -9.24 3.74 6.93
CA PRO A 28 -9.27 4.26 5.57
C PRO A 28 -10.58 4.96 5.23
N GLN A 29 -10.48 6.13 4.60
CA GLN A 29 -11.63 6.92 4.19
C GLN A 29 -11.71 7.03 2.67
N GLY A 30 -12.93 6.95 2.11
CA GLY A 30 -13.15 7.12 0.67
C GLY A 30 -12.70 8.50 0.16
N GLY A 31 -11.96 8.51 -0.95
CA GLY A 31 -11.37 9.72 -1.55
C GLY A 31 -9.97 10.04 -1.04
N THR A 32 -9.32 9.13 -0.32
CA THR A 32 -7.97 9.32 0.24
C THR A 32 -6.97 8.37 -0.40
N VAL A 33 -5.76 8.85 -0.61
CA VAL A 33 -4.61 8.05 -1.07
C VAL A 33 -3.62 7.90 0.08
N TYR A 34 -3.21 6.67 0.35
CA TYR A 34 -2.21 6.35 1.36
C TYR A 34 -0.96 5.80 0.72
N LEU A 35 0.19 6.30 1.16
CA LEU A 35 1.50 5.82 0.73
C LEU A 35 2.02 4.76 1.70
N ARG A 36 2.48 3.64 1.18
CA ARG A 36 3.13 2.56 1.93
C ARG A 36 4.43 2.17 1.25
N ALA A 37 5.43 1.84 2.05
CA ALA A 37 6.68 1.28 1.58
C ALA A 37 6.67 -0.23 1.79
N ASN A 38 6.98 -1.00 0.76
CA ASN A 38 7.33 -2.42 0.91
C ASN A 38 8.74 -2.51 1.46
N ALA A 39 8.99 -3.43 2.36
CA ALA A 39 10.30 -3.59 2.98
C ALA A 39 10.84 -5.00 2.89
N VAL A 40 12.17 -5.10 2.93
CA VAL A 40 12.85 -6.38 3.22
C VAL A 40 12.65 -6.69 4.70
N PRO A 41 12.29 -7.94 5.07
CA PRO A 41 12.26 -8.34 6.47
C PRO A 41 13.57 -7.97 7.18
N PRO A 42 13.51 -7.41 8.40
CA PRO A 42 14.72 -7.08 9.16
C PRO A 42 15.46 -8.35 9.54
N PHE A 43 16.75 -8.23 9.79
CA PHE A 43 17.59 -9.37 10.16
C PHE A 43 17.20 -9.98 11.52
N ASN A 44 16.64 -9.15 12.40
CA ASN A 44 16.07 -9.54 13.68
C ASN A 44 14.61 -9.06 13.71
N ALA A 45 13.68 -10.00 13.60
CA ALA A 45 12.25 -9.76 13.65
C ALA A 45 11.65 -10.12 15.02
N ASP A 46 12.49 -10.41 16.04
CA ASP A 46 12.04 -10.91 17.36
C ASP A 46 11.07 -9.94 18.05
N ASP A 47 11.14 -8.65 17.73
CA ASP A 47 10.22 -7.65 18.28
C ASP A 47 8.77 -7.84 17.84
N ILE A 48 8.50 -8.64 16.77
CA ILE A 48 7.12 -8.96 16.35
C ILE A 48 6.38 -9.74 17.45
N ASP A 49 7.07 -10.58 18.20
CA ASP A 49 6.48 -11.45 19.21
C ASP A 49 6.22 -10.75 20.55
N ASN A 50 6.71 -9.50 20.70
CA ASN A 50 6.51 -8.74 21.93
C ASN A 50 5.07 -8.25 22.04
N ASP A 51 4.31 -8.80 22.99
CA ASP A 51 2.92 -8.45 23.29
C ASP A 51 2.78 -7.73 24.64
N GLY A 52 1.56 -7.29 24.96
CA GLY A 52 1.20 -6.72 26.26
C GLY A 52 1.19 -5.18 26.28
N GLU A 53 1.46 -4.63 27.46
CA GLU A 53 1.31 -3.20 27.74
C GLU A 53 2.63 -2.45 27.63
N ASP A 54 2.58 -1.19 27.12
CA ASP A 54 3.72 -0.25 27.05
C ASP A 54 4.95 -0.87 26.36
N VAL A 55 4.71 -1.60 25.28
CA VAL A 55 5.74 -2.28 24.47
C VAL A 55 6.46 -1.28 23.59
N THR A 56 7.77 -1.48 23.41
CA THR A 56 8.52 -0.76 22.38
C THR A 56 8.94 -1.73 21.27
N TRP A 57 8.47 -1.48 20.06
CA TRP A 57 8.90 -2.21 18.85
C TRP A 57 9.84 -1.34 18.04
N ASN A 58 11.03 -1.86 17.75
CA ASN A 58 12.03 -1.10 17.01
C ASN A 58 12.29 -1.69 15.62
N PHE A 59 11.67 -1.12 14.61
CA PHE A 59 11.86 -1.41 13.20
C PHE A 59 12.38 -0.20 12.42
N SER A 60 13.14 0.68 13.09
CA SER A 60 13.75 1.88 12.49
C SER A 60 14.76 1.57 11.38
N ASP A 61 15.24 0.33 11.30
CA ASP A 61 16.21 -0.13 10.30
C ASP A 61 15.56 -0.76 9.06
N LEU A 62 14.22 -0.71 8.93
CA LEU A 62 13.54 -1.22 7.74
C LEU A 62 14.04 -0.50 6.48
N ILE A 63 14.33 -1.28 5.44
CA ILE A 63 14.79 -0.78 4.15
C ILE A 63 13.68 -0.92 3.13
N SER A 64 13.22 0.21 2.57
CA SER A 64 12.22 0.21 1.49
C SER A 64 12.77 -0.47 0.24
N THR A 65 11.94 -1.30 -0.37
CA THR A 65 12.18 -1.89 -1.70
C THR A 65 11.36 -1.19 -2.80
N GLY A 66 10.49 -0.27 -2.42
CA GLY A 66 9.64 0.51 -3.30
C GLY A 66 8.40 0.98 -2.57
N ASP A 67 7.85 2.07 -3.05
CA ASP A 67 6.64 2.67 -2.50
C ASP A 67 5.43 2.24 -3.32
N GLN A 68 4.30 2.08 -2.66
CA GLN A 68 3.01 1.73 -3.24
C GLN A 68 1.96 2.71 -2.74
N GLU A 69 1.24 3.32 -3.66
CA GLU A 69 0.06 4.11 -3.36
C GLU A 69 -1.17 3.21 -3.34
N THR A 70 -1.99 3.36 -2.29
CA THR A 70 -3.29 2.70 -2.21
C THR A 70 -4.36 3.79 -2.19
N GLU A 71 -5.16 3.85 -3.23
CA GLU A 71 -6.28 4.78 -3.34
C GLU A 71 -7.56 4.12 -2.85
N TYR A 72 -8.24 4.80 -1.92
CA TYR A 72 -9.58 4.44 -1.47
C TYR A 72 -10.61 5.36 -2.11
N PHE A 73 -11.51 4.78 -2.86
CA PHE A 73 -12.56 5.50 -3.58
C PHE A 73 -13.83 5.58 -2.73
N SER A 74 -14.52 6.71 -2.80
CA SER A 74 -15.86 6.81 -2.20
C SER A 74 -16.89 6.03 -3.02
N MET A 75 -17.92 5.46 -2.40
CA MET A 75 -18.98 4.72 -3.09
C MET A 75 -19.71 5.56 -4.15
N GLY A 76 -19.71 6.89 -4.02
CA GLY A 76 -20.26 7.77 -5.05
C GLY A 76 -19.57 7.70 -6.40
N SER A 77 -18.35 7.18 -6.50
CA SER A 77 -17.62 6.97 -7.75
C SER A 77 -17.85 5.60 -8.39
N ALA A 78 -18.47 4.65 -7.67
CA ALA A 78 -18.79 3.32 -8.19
C ALA A 78 -19.94 3.36 -9.21
N SER A 79 -20.07 2.31 -10.02
CA SER A 79 -21.20 2.15 -10.95
C SER A 79 -22.54 2.09 -10.19
N PHE A 80 -23.64 2.50 -10.83
CA PHE A 80 -24.95 2.44 -10.19
C PHE A 80 -25.34 1.02 -9.73
N THR A 81 -25.00 0.00 -10.50
CA THR A 81 -25.24 -1.39 -10.13
C THR A 81 -24.48 -1.78 -8.88
N THR A 82 -23.20 -1.39 -8.81
CA THR A 82 -22.34 -1.63 -7.65
C THR A 82 -22.87 -0.94 -6.40
N GLN A 83 -23.28 0.33 -6.51
CA GLN A 83 -23.89 1.07 -5.40
C GLN A 83 -25.20 0.44 -4.89
N LEU A 84 -25.94 -0.22 -5.78
CA LEU A 84 -27.17 -0.90 -5.38
C LEU A 84 -26.90 -2.20 -4.62
N VAL A 85 -25.88 -2.97 -5.06
CA VAL A 85 -25.48 -4.23 -4.41
C VAL A 85 -24.80 -3.96 -3.07
N PHE A 86 -23.85 -3.03 -3.04
CA PHE A 86 -23.07 -2.65 -1.84
C PHE A 86 -23.59 -1.34 -1.24
N SER A 87 -24.90 -1.30 -0.93
CA SER A 87 -25.53 -0.07 -0.44
C SER A 87 -25.11 0.36 0.96
N SER A 88 -24.53 -0.56 1.75
CA SER A 88 -23.96 -0.32 3.09
C SER A 88 -22.47 0.07 3.05
N ALA A 89 -21.76 -0.20 1.95
CA ALA A 89 -20.34 0.07 1.87
C ALA A 89 -20.05 1.58 1.88
N ASP A 90 -18.98 1.95 2.58
CA ASP A 90 -18.51 3.34 2.71
C ASP A 90 -17.51 3.69 1.61
N HIS A 91 -16.63 2.75 1.28
CA HIS A 91 -15.57 2.94 0.31
C HIS A 91 -15.12 1.62 -0.32
N PHE A 92 -14.27 1.74 -1.34
CA PHE A 92 -13.65 0.59 -1.99
C PHE A 92 -12.21 0.91 -2.42
N THR A 93 -11.42 -0.14 -2.63
CA THR A 93 -10.07 -0.02 -3.17
C THR A 93 -9.79 -1.14 -4.18
N ALA A 94 -8.92 -0.86 -5.15
CA ALA A 94 -8.46 -1.89 -6.08
C ALA A 94 -7.47 -2.84 -5.37
N PHE A 95 -7.46 -4.09 -5.81
CA PHE A 95 -6.44 -5.05 -5.42
C PHE A 95 -5.99 -5.88 -6.62
N ASP A 96 -4.77 -6.38 -6.56
CA ASP A 96 -4.24 -7.24 -7.61
C ASP A 96 -4.71 -8.67 -7.41
N LEU A 97 -5.33 -9.23 -8.46
CA LEU A 97 -5.65 -10.64 -8.47
C LEU A 97 -4.37 -11.47 -8.58
N PRO A 98 -4.27 -12.60 -7.87
CA PRO A 98 -3.16 -13.52 -8.06
C PRO A 98 -3.11 -13.99 -9.52
N ASP A 99 -1.91 -14.03 -10.10
CA ASP A 99 -1.71 -14.64 -11.40
C ASP A 99 -1.94 -16.16 -11.30
N LEU A 100 -3.10 -16.60 -11.76
CA LEU A 100 -3.48 -18.00 -11.73
C LEU A 100 -2.77 -18.83 -12.82
N GLY A 101 -1.92 -18.20 -13.64
CA GLY A 101 -1.11 -18.88 -14.67
C GLY A 101 -1.92 -19.53 -15.81
N ALA A 102 -3.21 -19.27 -15.86
CA ALA A 102 -4.14 -19.75 -16.89
C ALA A 102 -4.87 -18.59 -17.53
N ASP A 103 -5.08 -18.64 -18.85
CA ASP A 103 -6.00 -17.74 -19.52
C ASP A 103 -7.41 -18.03 -19.00
N LEU A 104 -7.93 -17.18 -18.14
CA LEU A 104 -9.31 -17.30 -17.68
C LEU A 104 -10.25 -17.12 -18.89
N PRO A 105 -11.30 -17.91 -18.95
CA PRO A 105 -12.26 -17.81 -20.08
C PRO A 105 -13.03 -16.48 -20.09
N ILE A 106 -12.99 -15.72 -19.00
CA ILE A 106 -13.48 -14.35 -18.89
C ILE A 106 -12.28 -13.46 -18.63
N PRO A 107 -11.98 -12.46 -19.48
CA PRO A 107 -10.89 -11.53 -19.26
C PRO A 107 -11.24 -10.62 -18.08
N ILE A 108 -10.61 -10.86 -16.93
CA ILE A 108 -10.72 -9.98 -15.76
C ILE A 108 -9.61 -8.94 -15.87
N SER A 109 -9.99 -7.68 -15.93
CA SER A 109 -9.06 -6.54 -16.08
C SER A 109 -8.80 -5.79 -14.77
N GLY A 110 -9.56 -6.09 -13.70
CA GLY A 110 -9.39 -5.47 -12.40
C GLY A 110 -10.23 -6.15 -11.32
N ALA A 111 -9.82 -5.94 -10.08
CA ALA A 111 -10.55 -6.36 -8.90
C ALA A 111 -10.62 -5.25 -7.86
N THR A 112 -11.71 -5.19 -7.13
CA THR A 112 -11.97 -4.23 -6.07
C THR A 112 -12.49 -4.94 -4.83
N VAL A 113 -12.22 -4.39 -3.65
CA VAL A 113 -12.81 -4.83 -2.38
C VAL A 113 -13.64 -3.69 -1.82
N TYR A 114 -14.85 -4.01 -1.36
CA TYR A 114 -15.81 -3.08 -0.78
C TYR A 114 -15.80 -3.21 0.73
N ARG A 115 -15.69 -2.07 1.41
CA ARG A 115 -15.52 -1.99 2.86
C ARG A 115 -16.64 -1.17 3.47
N GLU A 116 -17.04 -1.54 4.68
CA GLU A 116 -18.04 -0.80 5.46
C GLU A 116 -17.65 -0.65 6.93
N PHE A 117 -18.13 0.41 7.54
CA PHE A 117 -18.12 0.63 8.98
C PHE A 117 -19.50 0.22 9.53
N GLY A 118 -19.71 -1.08 9.70
CA GLY A 118 -21.00 -1.63 10.13
C GLY A 118 -21.04 -1.97 11.61
N GLY A 119 -21.95 -1.35 12.35
CA GLY A 119 -22.20 -1.69 13.74
C GLY A 119 -21.00 -1.43 14.64
N ASP A 120 -20.33 -2.50 15.03
CA ASP A 120 -19.20 -2.56 15.94
C ASP A 120 -17.93 -3.12 15.28
N ALA A 121 -17.92 -3.21 13.94
CA ALA A 121 -16.78 -3.73 13.20
C ALA A 121 -16.48 -2.96 11.91
N TYR A 122 -15.25 -3.04 11.45
CA TYR A 122 -14.82 -2.69 10.09
C TYR A 122 -14.81 -3.96 9.26
N LYS A 123 -15.55 -3.98 8.14
CA LYS A 123 -15.88 -5.21 7.41
C LYS A 123 -15.53 -5.16 5.93
N THR A 124 -15.37 -6.35 5.33
CA THR A 124 -15.46 -6.58 3.89
C THR A 124 -16.88 -6.99 3.53
N ALA A 125 -17.60 -6.14 2.79
CA ALA A 125 -18.94 -6.47 2.31
C ALA A 125 -18.91 -7.38 1.07
N GLY A 126 -17.81 -7.39 0.34
CA GLY A 126 -17.61 -8.22 -0.84
C GLY A 126 -16.54 -7.70 -1.79
N ILE A 127 -16.46 -8.32 -2.96
CA ILE A 127 -15.52 -7.98 -4.01
C ILE A 127 -16.25 -7.57 -5.30
N GLY A 128 -15.54 -6.85 -6.16
CA GLY A 128 -16.00 -6.56 -7.53
C GLY A 128 -14.95 -7.03 -8.52
N LEU A 129 -15.38 -7.64 -9.60
CA LEU A 129 -14.51 -8.01 -10.70
C LEU A 129 -14.87 -7.17 -11.92
N THR A 130 -13.88 -6.50 -12.49
CA THR A 130 -14.04 -5.74 -13.73
C THR A 130 -13.64 -6.61 -14.91
N THR A 131 -14.55 -6.75 -15.87
CA THR A 131 -14.28 -7.43 -17.14
C THR A 131 -14.38 -6.43 -18.29
N ASP A 132 -13.98 -6.81 -19.50
CA ASP A 132 -14.11 -5.97 -20.69
C ASP A 132 -15.56 -5.58 -21.03
N PHE A 133 -16.52 -6.28 -20.41
CA PHE A 133 -17.95 -6.14 -20.77
C PHE A 133 -18.81 -5.59 -19.64
N ILE A 134 -18.50 -5.94 -18.38
CA ILE A 134 -19.38 -5.70 -17.24
C ILE A 134 -18.59 -5.76 -15.93
N ASP A 135 -18.99 -4.93 -14.98
CA ASP A 135 -18.59 -5.06 -13.58
C ASP A 135 -19.46 -6.12 -12.89
N LEU A 136 -18.84 -7.08 -12.26
CA LEU A 136 -19.48 -8.15 -11.51
C LEU A 136 -19.31 -7.91 -10.01
N PRO A 137 -20.29 -7.31 -9.34
CA PRO A 137 -20.29 -7.22 -7.88
C PRO A 137 -20.63 -8.59 -7.28
N VAL A 138 -19.78 -9.05 -6.36
CA VAL A 138 -19.90 -10.33 -5.66
C VAL A 138 -19.96 -10.03 -4.16
N PRO A 139 -21.14 -9.88 -3.57
CA PRO A 139 -21.28 -9.74 -2.13
C PRO A 139 -20.83 -11.03 -1.45
N PHE A 140 -20.30 -10.91 -0.25
CA PHE A 140 -19.97 -12.09 0.54
C PHE A 140 -21.26 -12.76 1.05
N ASP A 141 -21.26 -14.08 1.09
CA ASP A 141 -22.35 -14.88 1.68
C ASP A 141 -22.39 -14.68 3.19
N ASP A 142 -21.21 -14.53 3.79
CA ASP A 142 -20.95 -14.12 5.15
C ASP A 142 -19.84 -13.07 5.13
N GLU A 143 -20.15 -11.84 5.60
CA GLU A 143 -19.25 -10.69 5.53
C GLU A 143 -18.02 -10.92 6.41
N GLU A 144 -16.85 -10.50 5.97
CA GLU A 144 -15.62 -10.62 6.72
C GLU A 144 -15.45 -9.44 7.67
N GLU A 145 -15.55 -9.64 8.97
CA GLU A 145 -15.24 -8.66 9.99
C GLU A 145 -13.71 -8.60 10.22
N LEU A 146 -13.09 -7.48 9.91
CA LEU A 146 -11.64 -7.33 9.94
C LEU A 146 -11.11 -6.82 11.27
N LEU A 147 -11.87 -5.93 11.91
CA LEU A 147 -11.48 -5.24 13.13
C LEU A 147 -12.70 -4.93 13.98
N PRO A 148 -12.70 -5.24 15.30
CA PRO A 148 -13.71 -4.72 16.21
C PRO A 148 -13.58 -3.20 16.39
N LEU A 149 -14.68 -2.47 16.48
CA LEU A 149 -14.68 -1.01 16.65
C LEU A 149 -15.47 -0.58 17.89
N PRO A 150 -14.93 0.34 18.71
CA PRO A 150 -13.58 0.89 18.59
C PRO A 150 -12.50 -0.15 18.95
N LEU A 151 -11.32 -0.06 18.31
CA LEU A 151 -10.16 -0.83 18.73
C LEU A 151 -9.68 -0.32 20.08
N VAL A 152 -9.63 -1.23 21.04
CA VAL A 152 -9.07 -0.99 22.37
C VAL A 152 -8.24 -2.21 22.77
N TYR A 153 -7.24 -2.03 23.57
CA TYR A 153 -6.42 -3.14 24.08
C TYR A 153 -7.28 -4.22 24.76
N THR A 154 -6.95 -5.48 24.55
CA THR A 154 -7.68 -6.68 24.97
C THR A 154 -9.03 -6.91 24.26
N ALA A 155 -9.36 -6.17 23.21
CA ALA A 155 -10.49 -6.54 22.37
C ALA A 155 -10.16 -7.81 21.59
N GLU A 156 -11.12 -8.74 21.56
CA GLU A 156 -11.02 -10.04 20.89
C GLU A 156 -12.26 -10.26 20.05
N MET A 157 -12.12 -10.93 18.91
CA MET A 157 -13.21 -11.31 18.03
C MET A 157 -12.87 -12.61 17.30
N GLU A 158 -13.79 -13.56 17.32
CA GLU A 158 -13.76 -14.75 16.46
C GLU A 158 -14.67 -14.48 15.27
N GLU A 159 -14.20 -14.75 14.08
CA GLU A 159 -14.88 -14.40 12.83
C GLU A 159 -14.86 -15.55 11.85
N THR A 160 -15.98 -15.72 11.15
CA THR A 160 -16.09 -16.60 9.98
C THR A 160 -16.55 -15.80 8.78
N SER A 161 -15.98 -16.07 7.62
CA SER A 161 -16.43 -15.45 6.40
C SER A 161 -16.48 -16.42 5.23
N ALA A 162 -17.38 -16.14 4.29
CA ALA A 162 -17.53 -16.95 3.10
C ALA A 162 -17.99 -16.12 1.91
N PHE A 163 -17.46 -16.45 0.75
CA PHE A 163 -18.03 -15.95 -0.49
C PHE A 163 -17.94 -17.00 -1.60
N THR A 164 -18.85 -16.89 -2.57
CA THR A 164 -18.92 -17.75 -3.73
C THR A 164 -19.07 -16.92 -5.00
N LEU A 165 -18.19 -17.16 -5.96
CA LEU A 165 -18.32 -16.67 -7.32
C LEU A 165 -18.56 -17.87 -8.23
N ASP A 166 -19.77 -18.00 -8.77
CA ASP A 166 -20.13 -19.04 -9.72
C ASP A 166 -20.54 -18.44 -11.07
N VAL A 167 -19.71 -18.68 -12.08
CA VAL A 167 -20.03 -18.37 -13.48
C VAL A 167 -20.32 -19.68 -14.17
N GLU A 168 -21.61 -20.03 -14.23
CA GLU A 168 -22.14 -21.32 -14.69
C GLU A 168 -21.41 -21.84 -15.96
N GLY A 169 -20.83 -23.02 -15.85
CA GLY A 169 -20.13 -23.69 -16.95
C GLY A 169 -18.77 -23.08 -17.34
N VAL A 170 -18.28 -22.09 -16.60
CA VAL A 170 -17.03 -21.36 -16.90
C VAL A 170 -16.05 -21.44 -15.74
N PHE A 171 -16.41 -20.88 -14.60
CA PHE A 171 -15.51 -20.69 -13.47
C PHE A 171 -16.27 -20.69 -12.16
N PHE A 172 -15.74 -21.39 -11.18
CA PHE A 172 -16.20 -21.39 -9.81
C PHE A 172 -15.03 -21.05 -8.87
N TYR A 173 -15.26 -20.13 -7.96
CA TYR A 173 -14.35 -19.81 -6.88
C TYR A 173 -15.13 -19.59 -5.60
N ALA A 174 -14.77 -20.32 -4.57
CA ALA A 174 -15.33 -20.13 -3.23
C ALA A 174 -14.20 -20.08 -2.21
N THR A 175 -14.39 -19.26 -1.18
CA THR A 175 -13.53 -19.20 -0.01
C THR A 175 -14.39 -19.36 1.23
N GLU A 176 -13.94 -20.21 2.15
CA GLU A 176 -14.41 -20.27 3.53
C GLU A 176 -13.22 -19.96 4.43
N GLN A 177 -13.39 -19.07 5.41
CA GLN A 177 -12.32 -18.63 6.29
C GLN A 177 -12.80 -18.52 7.74
N ASP A 178 -11.97 -19.01 8.65
CA ASP A 178 -12.04 -18.77 10.09
C ASP A 178 -10.91 -17.80 10.47
N MET A 179 -11.17 -16.84 11.35
CA MET A 179 -10.20 -15.86 11.78
C MET A 179 -10.36 -15.51 13.26
N ASP A 180 -9.24 -15.52 13.99
CA ASP A 180 -9.12 -15.00 15.34
C ASP A 180 -8.45 -13.63 15.30
N ILE A 181 -9.06 -12.64 15.92
CA ILE A 181 -8.60 -11.25 15.93
C ILE A 181 -8.40 -10.82 17.39
N GLU A 182 -7.20 -10.40 17.72
CA GLU A 182 -6.82 -9.96 19.07
C GLU A 182 -6.15 -8.58 19.00
N VAL A 183 -6.54 -7.65 19.86
CA VAL A 183 -5.76 -6.45 20.15
C VAL A 183 -4.85 -6.76 21.32
N ASP A 184 -3.71 -7.38 21.02
CA ASP A 184 -2.86 -8.08 21.98
C ASP A 184 -1.78 -7.20 22.62
N ALA A 185 -1.53 -6.00 22.08
CA ALA A 185 -0.54 -5.10 22.63
C ALA A 185 -0.80 -3.61 22.32
N TRP A 186 -0.21 -2.74 23.12
CA TRP A 186 -0.11 -1.31 22.86
C TRP A 186 1.26 -0.78 23.30
N GLY A 187 1.69 0.31 22.68
CA GLY A 187 2.95 0.95 23.03
C GLY A 187 3.51 1.80 21.89
N THR A 188 4.82 1.92 21.85
CA THR A 188 5.55 2.79 20.92
C THR A 188 6.21 1.97 19.82
N LEU A 189 5.91 2.30 18.56
CA LEU A 189 6.51 1.72 17.36
C LEU A 189 7.50 2.71 16.74
N LEU A 190 8.76 2.28 16.57
CA LEU A 190 9.81 3.03 15.89
C LEU A 190 9.95 2.53 14.46
N LEU A 191 9.71 3.39 13.47
CA LEU A 191 9.88 3.15 12.03
C LEU A 191 10.93 4.10 11.45
N PRO A 192 11.45 3.86 10.23
CA PRO A 192 12.39 4.80 9.58
C PRO A 192 11.86 6.23 9.49
N GLY A 193 10.53 6.39 9.42
CA GLY A 193 9.85 7.67 9.26
C GLY A 193 9.43 8.37 10.54
N GLY A 194 9.57 7.73 11.70
CA GLY A 194 9.11 8.34 12.95
C GLY A 194 8.75 7.35 14.05
N GLU A 195 8.14 7.89 15.09
CA GLU A 195 7.69 7.19 16.28
C GLU A 195 6.17 7.32 16.37
N PHE A 196 5.48 6.21 16.68
CA PHE A 196 4.03 6.12 16.71
C PHE A 196 3.56 5.45 18.00
N ASP A 197 2.66 6.10 18.74
CA ASP A 197 1.91 5.43 19.79
C ASP A 197 0.76 4.66 19.15
N CYS A 198 0.72 3.34 19.32
CA CYS A 198 -0.18 2.47 18.55
C CYS A 198 -0.75 1.31 19.37
N LEU A 199 -1.82 0.73 18.83
CA LEU A 199 -2.32 -0.60 19.17
C LEU A 199 -1.81 -1.60 18.16
N ARG A 200 -1.48 -2.82 18.61
CA ARG A 200 -1.21 -3.95 17.72
C ARG A 200 -2.43 -4.85 17.64
N VAL A 201 -2.81 -5.15 16.42
CA VAL A 201 -3.82 -6.17 16.10
C VAL A 201 -3.12 -7.38 15.53
N LYS A 202 -3.40 -8.54 16.08
CA LYS A 202 -2.96 -9.83 15.58
C LYS A 202 -4.17 -10.56 15.03
N ARG A 203 -4.12 -10.95 13.76
CA ARG A 203 -5.15 -11.74 13.10
C ARG A 203 -4.55 -13.06 12.64
N THR A 204 -5.08 -14.17 13.16
CA THR A 204 -4.69 -15.53 12.74
C THR A 204 -5.83 -16.11 11.93
N PHE A 205 -5.56 -16.58 10.72
CA PHE A 205 -6.58 -17.08 9.83
C PHE A 205 -6.26 -18.48 9.30
N SER A 206 -7.32 -19.24 9.05
CA SER A 206 -7.32 -20.49 8.30
C SER A 206 -8.41 -20.43 7.25
N ALA A 207 -8.05 -20.61 5.99
CA ALA A 207 -8.96 -20.49 4.86
C ALA A 207 -8.83 -21.67 3.90
N LEU A 208 -9.93 -22.01 3.24
CA LEU A 208 -9.97 -23.01 2.19
C LEU A 208 -10.53 -22.39 0.91
N ASP A 209 -9.66 -22.21 -0.08
CA ASP A 209 -10.06 -21.78 -1.41
C ASP A 209 -10.42 -23.00 -2.26
N THR A 210 -11.58 -22.94 -2.93
CA THR A 210 -12.02 -23.95 -3.90
C THR A 210 -12.10 -23.31 -5.28
N ILE A 211 -11.33 -23.82 -6.22
CA ILE A 211 -11.25 -23.29 -7.59
C ILE A 211 -11.66 -24.40 -8.57
N ASN A 212 -12.53 -24.06 -9.54
CA ASN A 212 -12.87 -24.93 -10.64
C ASN A 212 -12.94 -24.11 -11.95
N VAL A 213 -12.16 -24.51 -12.94
CA VAL A 213 -12.12 -23.91 -14.28
C VAL A 213 -12.67 -24.94 -15.26
N ALA A 214 -13.96 -24.87 -15.56
CA ALA A 214 -14.68 -25.85 -16.37
C ALA A 214 -14.06 -26.02 -17.78
N ALA A 215 -13.64 -24.92 -18.40
CA ALA A 215 -13.02 -24.94 -19.75
C ALA A 215 -11.69 -25.72 -19.81
N ALA A 216 -10.98 -25.82 -18.69
CA ALA A 216 -9.69 -26.50 -18.58
C ALA A 216 -9.79 -27.89 -17.89
N ASP A 217 -10.99 -28.27 -17.41
CA ASP A 217 -11.23 -29.44 -16.58
C ASP A 217 -10.28 -29.49 -15.36
N ILE A 218 -10.05 -28.31 -14.76
CA ILE A 218 -9.19 -28.14 -13.58
C ILE A 218 -10.05 -27.81 -12.39
N GLY A 219 -9.91 -28.59 -11.31
CA GLY A 219 -10.53 -28.31 -10.01
C GLY A 219 -9.57 -28.68 -8.89
N PHE A 220 -9.37 -27.78 -7.93
CA PHE A 220 -8.53 -28.03 -6.76
C PHE A 220 -8.98 -27.18 -5.56
N THR A 221 -8.54 -27.59 -4.40
CA THR A 221 -8.65 -26.82 -3.17
C THR A 221 -7.29 -26.40 -2.69
N LEU A 222 -7.18 -25.18 -2.14
CA LEU A 222 -5.96 -24.61 -1.62
C LEU A 222 -6.19 -24.16 -0.18
N PRO A 223 -5.67 -24.89 0.81
CA PRO A 223 -5.67 -24.41 2.18
C PRO A 223 -4.67 -23.26 2.32
N ARG A 224 -5.07 -22.20 3.04
CA ARG A 224 -4.22 -21.06 3.40
C ARG A 224 -4.32 -20.84 4.90
N GLU A 225 -3.20 -20.62 5.54
CA GLU A 225 -3.11 -20.24 6.93
C GLU A 225 -2.01 -19.22 7.14
N GLY A 226 -2.14 -18.37 8.13
CA GLY A 226 -1.14 -17.37 8.43
C GLY A 226 -1.57 -16.44 9.57
N THR A 227 -0.65 -15.55 9.92
CA THR A 227 -0.90 -14.49 10.89
C THR A 227 -0.54 -13.14 10.27
N VAL A 228 -1.37 -12.15 10.51
CA VAL A 228 -1.14 -10.76 10.14
C VAL A 228 -1.05 -9.93 11.41
N TYR A 229 0.05 -9.20 11.55
CA TYR A 229 0.24 -8.21 12.60
C TYR A 229 0.11 -6.82 12.00
N GLU A 230 -0.71 -5.98 12.59
CA GLU A 230 -0.93 -4.60 12.15
C GLU A 230 -0.89 -3.64 13.33
N TRP A 231 -0.14 -2.56 13.16
CA TRP A 231 -0.04 -1.47 14.15
C TRP A 231 -0.85 -0.29 13.68
N TYR A 232 -1.86 0.08 14.47
CA TYR A 232 -2.75 1.19 14.21
C TYR A 232 -2.45 2.36 15.14
N ALA A 233 -2.19 3.53 14.58
CA ALA A 233 -1.99 4.77 15.32
C ALA A 233 -3.12 5.77 15.03
N PRO A 234 -3.54 6.58 16.01
CA PRO A 234 -4.60 7.57 15.81
C PRO A 234 -4.28 8.56 14.68
N GLY A 235 -5.25 8.81 13.81
CA GLY A 235 -5.16 9.77 12.72
C GLY A 235 -4.41 9.31 11.47
N GLU A 236 -3.89 8.08 11.44
CA GLU A 236 -3.05 7.60 10.34
C GLU A 236 -3.84 7.01 9.17
N GLY A 237 -5.10 6.65 9.38
CA GLY A 237 -6.02 6.15 8.35
C GLY A 237 -5.70 4.74 7.84
N MET A 238 -4.51 4.23 8.08
CA MET A 238 -4.08 2.86 7.76
C MET A 238 -3.10 2.36 8.83
N PRO A 239 -2.87 1.03 8.93
CA PRO A 239 -1.80 0.53 9.78
C PRO A 239 -0.46 1.19 9.43
N VAL A 240 0.25 1.70 10.42
CA VAL A 240 1.59 2.28 10.22
C VAL A 240 2.65 1.22 9.93
N LEU A 241 2.39 -0.03 10.36
CA LEU A 241 3.16 -1.23 10.00
C LEU A 241 2.19 -2.39 9.81
N SER A 242 2.42 -3.21 8.79
CA SER A 242 1.74 -4.48 8.57
C SER A 242 2.79 -5.55 8.26
N VAL A 243 2.69 -6.69 8.95
CA VAL A 243 3.56 -7.84 8.75
C VAL A 243 2.68 -9.06 8.56
N GLN A 244 2.81 -9.72 7.43
CA GLN A 244 2.12 -10.98 7.16
C GLN A 244 3.10 -12.14 7.22
N THR A 245 2.75 -13.18 7.95
CA THR A 245 3.50 -14.42 8.03
C THR A 245 2.84 -15.50 7.20
N PHE A 246 3.66 -16.39 6.65
CA PHE A 246 3.22 -17.64 6.05
C PHE A 246 3.99 -18.77 6.70
N ILE A 247 3.27 -19.75 7.28
CA ILE A 247 3.89 -20.87 8.01
C ILE A 247 4.89 -20.32 9.06
N ASP A 248 4.43 -19.33 9.85
CA ASP A 248 5.22 -18.64 10.91
C ASP A 248 6.48 -17.90 10.41
N ILE A 249 6.63 -17.70 9.10
CA ILE A 249 7.75 -16.93 8.54
C ILE A 249 7.23 -15.56 8.10
N PRO A 250 7.73 -14.45 8.68
CA PRO A 250 7.40 -13.10 8.23
C PRO A 250 7.84 -12.90 6.77
N ALA A 251 6.88 -12.77 5.86
CA ALA A 251 7.15 -12.76 4.43
C ALA A 251 6.87 -11.40 3.76
N ILE A 252 5.84 -10.68 4.23
CA ILE A 252 5.44 -9.41 3.66
C ILE A 252 5.51 -8.35 4.75
N TRP A 253 6.28 -7.29 4.48
CA TRP A 253 6.43 -6.14 5.35
C TRP A 253 6.05 -4.89 4.59
N GLN A 254 5.11 -4.13 5.16
CA GLN A 254 4.69 -2.84 4.64
C GLN A 254 4.60 -1.83 5.77
N TYR A 255 5.18 -0.66 5.58
CA TYR A 255 5.17 0.38 6.61
C TYR A 255 4.85 1.76 6.02
N LYS A 256 4.43 2.69 6.88
CA LYS A 256 4.26 4.10 6.53
C LYS A 256 5.65 4.75 6.39
N PRO A 257 6.04 5.20 5.17
CA PRO A 257 7.30 5.92 5.02
C PRO A 257 7.24 7.28 5.73
N GLY A 258 8.38 7.78 6.17
CA GLY A 258 8.48 9.10 6.78
C GLY A 258 8.24 10.22 5.79
N GLU A 259 7.75 11.35 6.29
CA GLU A 259 7.59 12.55 5.46
C GLU A 259 8.93 13.08 4.89
N THR A 260 10.05 12.68 5.50
CA THR A 260 11.40 13.09 5.09
C THR A 260 11.95 12.28 3.92
N ASP A 261 11.43 11.10 3.63
CA ASP A 261 11.79 10.30 2.45
C ASP A 261 11.00 10.69 1.21
N ALA A 262 9.89 11.40 1.37
CA ALA A 262 9.32 12.16 0.28
C ALA A 262 10.29 13.31 -0.02
N VAL A 263 11.30 13.08 -0.88
CA VAL A 263 11.85 14.15 -1.69
C VAL A 263 10.62 14.85 -2.23
N ALA A 264 10.35 16.09 -1.76
CA ALA A 264 9.20 16.86 -2.17
C ALA A 264 9.13 16.77 -3.69
N GLU A 265 8.26 15.91 -4.17
CA GLU A 265 8.02 15.77 -5.59
C GLU A 265 7.41 17.10 -5.99
N SER A 266 8.29 18.05 -6.33
CA SER A 266 7.82 19.30 -6.89
C SER A 266 6.89 18.90 -8.01
N ALA A 267 5.65 19.44 -7.98
CA ALA A 267 4.55 19.15 -8.89
C ALA A 267 5.06 18.75 -10.28
N PRO A 268 4.54 17.71 -10.92
CA PRO A 268 5.08 17.15 -12.13
C PRO A 268 5.24 18.29 -13.16
N VAL A 269 6.44 18.81 -13.29
CA VAL A 269 6.78 19.60 -14.46
C VAL A 269 6.79 18.57 -15.57
N ASP A 270 5.73 18.59 -16.36
CA ASP A 270 5.55 17.72 -17.52
C ASP A 270 6.72 17.98 -18.49
N TRP A 271 7.77 17.18 -18.35
CA TRP A 271 8.95 17.27 -19.21
C TRP A 271 8.57 16.76 -20.59
N LYS A 272 8.04 17.62 -21.38
CA LYS A 272 7.85 17.33 -22.81
C LYS A 272 9.18 17.51 -23.51
N LEU A 273 10.05 16.52 -23.39
CA LEU A 273 11.20 16.41 -24.27
C LEU A 273 10.68 16.26 -25.70
N GLY A 274 11.07 17.14 -26.58
CA GLY A 274 10.46 17.09 -27.90
C GLY A 274 11.43 17.29 -29.04
N PRO A 275 11.05 16.86 -30.23
CA PRO A 275 9.98 15.94 -30.54
C PRO A 275 10.35 14.47 -30.23
N SER A 276 9.36 13.61 -29.99
CA SER A 276 9.58 12.17 -29.91
C SER A 276 8.59 11.47 -30.88
N PRO A 277 9.05 10.74 -31.90
CA PRO A 277 10.44 10.41 -32.19
C PRO A 277 11.26 11.60 -32.74
N LEU A 278 12.53 11.65 -32.33
CA LEU A 278 13.50 12.64 -32.79
C LEU A 278 14.29 12.07 -33.99
N GLN A 279 14.51 12.87 -35.02
CA GLN A 279 15.40 12.50 -36.13
C GLN A 279 16.85 12.48 -35.68
N LEU A 280 17.59 11.44 -36.09
CA LEU A 280 19.02 11.31 -35.80
C LEU A 280 19.81 12.58 -36.18
N GLY A 281 20.57 13.10 -35.21
CA GLY A 281 21.35 14.32 -35.37
C GLY A 281 20.58 15.64 -35.24
N ALA A 282 19.27 15.60 -35.05
CA ALA A 282 18.49 16.78 -34.70
C ALA A 282 18.66 17.13 -33.21
N PRO A 283 18.67 18.43 -32.83
CA PRO A 283 18.81 18.81 -31.43
C PRO A 283 17.60 18.36 -30.61
N LEU A 284 17.85 17.77 -29.44
CA LEU A 284 16.81 17.42 -28.48
C LEU A 284 16.49 18.64 -27.61
N HIS A 285 15.26 19.14 -27.68
CA HIS A 285 14.80 20.23 -26.84
C HIS A 285 14.41 19.72 -25.45
N CYS A 286 14.92 20.39 -24.42
CA CYS A 286 14.73 20.07 -23.02
C CYS A 286 14.09 21.24 -22.26
N PRO A 287 12.79 21.54 -22.46
CA PRO A 287 12.14 22.68 -21.81
C PRO A 287 12.20 22.51 -20.28
N GLY A 288 12.51 23.58 -19.56
CA GLY A 288 12.59 23.60 -18.11
C GLY A 288 13.87 22.98 -17.51
N LEU A 289 14.81 22.49 -18.35
CA LEU A 289 16.06 21.87 -17.89
C LEU A 289 17.29 22.77 -18.05
N ALA A 290 17.10 24.07 -18.32
CA ALA A 290 18.20 25.03 -18.37
C ALA A 290 18.94 25.10 -17.03
N GLY A 291 20.27 24.94 -17.05
CA GLY A 291 21.11 24.97 -15.86
C GLY A 291 21.04 23.70 -14.96
N ARG A 292 20.34 22.65 -15.40
CA ARG A 292 20.29 21.35 -14.71
C ARG A 292 21.40 20.42 -15.19
N ASP A 293 21.95 19.63 -14.28
CA ASP A 293 22.91 18.59 -14.63
C ASP A 293 22.17 17.34 -15.12
N LEU A 294 22.38 17.00 -16.39
CA LEU A 294 21.71 15.89 -17.05
C LEU A 294 22.65 14.71 -17.28
N LEU A 295 22.11 13.50 -17.14
CA LEU A 295 22.70 12.25 -17.62
C LEU A 295 21.81 11.70 -18.72
N VAL A 296 22.39 11.41 -19.88
CA VAL A 296 21.68 10.72 -20.97
C VAL A 296 22.32 9.37 -21.21
N THR A 297 21.50 8.32 -21.19
CA THR A 297 21.94 6.96 -21.44
C THR A 297 21.14 6.32 -22.58
N ASP A 298 21.73 5.40 -23.31
CA ASP A 298 21.01 4.55 -24.24
C ASP A 298 20.31 3.38 -23.51
N ALA A 299 19.58 2.56 -24.26
CA ALA A 299 18.86 1.41 -23.72
C ALA A 299 19.78 0.34 -23.10
N MET A 300 21.08 0.38 -23.35
CA MET A 300 22.08 -0.50 -22.76
C MET A 300 22.82 0.12 -21.57
N GLY A 301 22.39 1.30 -21.12
CA GLY A 301 22.99 2.02 -20.01
C GLY A 301 24.29 2.76 -20.34
N ARG A 302 24.70 2.82 -21.62
CA ARG A 302 25.90 3.58 -22.01
C ARG A 302 25.60 5.07 -21.94
N THR A 303 26.49 5.85 -21.32
CA THR A 303 26.37 7.30 -21.23
C THR A 303 26.63 7.95 -22.59
N LEU A 304 25.63 8.67 -23.09
CA LEU A 304 25.72 9.46 -24.32
C LEU A 304 26.05 10.93 -24.05
N PHE A 305 25.60 11.45 -22.90
CA PHE A 305 25.85 12.81 -22.45
C PHE A 305 25.82 12.90 -20.92
N ARG A 306 26.68 13.76 -20.37
CA ARG A 306 26.63 14.13 -18.95
C ARG A 306 27.07 15.56 -18.78
N GLY A 307 26.27 16.40 -18.16
CA GLY A 307 26.52 17.80 -17.89
C GLY A 307 25.28 18.65 -18.10
N GLN A 308 25.49 19.96 -18.25
CA GLN A 308 24.39 20.90 -18.50
C GLN A 308 24.11 21.03 -19.99
N PRO A 309 22.81 21.09 -20.39
CA PRO A 309 22.44 21.33 -21.79
C PRO A 309 22.87 22.75 -22.26
N ALA A 310 23.14 22.89 -23.54
CA ALA A 310 23.37 24.20 -24.12
C ALA A 310 22.09 25.05 -24.04
N VAL A 311 22.20 26.30 -23.62
CA VAL A 311 21.06 27.19 -23.43
C VAL A 311 21.13 28.33 -24.46
N THR A 312 20.04 28.51 -25.23
CA THR A 312 19.86 29.65 -26.14
C THR A 312 18.55 30.36 -25.75
N GLY A 313 18.67 31.51 -25.12
CA GLY A 313 17.53 32.19 -24.51
C GLY A 313 16.96 31.38 -23.33
N THR A 314 15.69 30.95 -23.42
CA THR A 314 15.02 30.11 -22.43
C THR A 314 15.02 28.61 -22.81
N LEU A 315 15.59 28.27 -23.98
CA LEU A 315 15.54 26.93 -24.53
C LEU A 315 16.83 26.16 -24.22
N ALA A 316 16.71 25.07 -23.46
CA ALA A 316 17.78 24.12 -23.25
C ALA A 316 17.78 23.06 -24.36
N THR A 317 18.96 22.74 -24.93
CA THR A 317 19.11 21.77 -26.02
C THR A 317 20.30 20.88 -25.81
N LEU A 318 20.16 19.60 -26.24
CA LEU A 318 21.24 18.64 -26.32
C LEU A 318 21.58 18.36 -27.79
N ASP A 319 22.87 18.38 -28.12
CA ASP A 319 23.35 17.93 -29.42
C ASP A 319 23.35 16.42 -29.45
N THR A 320 22.61 15.84 -30.41
CA THR A 320 22.47 14.38 -30.57
C THR A 320 23.40 13.80 -31.64
N LYS A 321 24.33 14.62 -32.17
CA LYS A 321 25.33 14.14 -33.12
C LYS A 321 26.18 13.02 -32.50
N GLY A 322 26.23 11.92 -33.19
CA GLY A 322 26.96 10.72 -32.70
C GLY A 322 26.14 9.78 -31.82
N TRP A 323 24.87 10.09 -31.54
CA TRP A 323 23.97 9.12 -30.92
C TRP A 323 23.52 8.08 -31.96
N THR A 324 22.98 6.98 -31.51
CA THR A 324 22.47 5.89 -32.38
C THR A 324 20.95 5.85 -32.31
N ASN A 325 20.34 5.27 -33.36
CA ASN A 325 18.89 4.98 -33.34
C ASN A 325 18.55 4.10 -32.15
N GLY A 326 17.43 4.39 -31.51
CA GLY A 326 16.95 3.65 -30.37
C GLY A 326 16.33 4.53 -29.29
N MET A 327 16.02 3.92 -28.14
CA MET A 327 15.52 4.64 -26.98
C MET A 327 16.68 5.22 -26.17
N VAL A 328 16.57 6.47 -25.79
CA VAL A 328 17.46 7.13 -24.83
C VAL A 328 16.68 7.60 -23.62
N VAL A 329 17.33 7.59 -22.47
CA VAL A 329 16.79 8.06 -21.18
C VAL A 329 17.54 9.31 -20.78
N VAL A 330 16.83 10.41 -20.57
CA VAL A 330 17.37 11.67 -20.05
C VAL A 330 17.02 11.75 -18.58
N THR A 331 18.00 11.82 -17.71
CA THR A 331 17.84 11.93 -16.26
C THR A 331 18.38 13.27 -15.76
N ASP A 332 17.60 14.01 -15.02
CA ASP A 332 18.05 15.18 -14.25
C ASP A 332 18.71 14.71 -12.97
N LEU A 333 20.00 14.92 -12.83
CA LEU A 333 20.79 14.49 -11.67
C LEU A 333 20.45 15.27 -10.39
N ASN A 334 19.80 16.42 -10.52
CA ASN A 334 19.41 17.22 -9.36
C ASN A 334 18.10 16.74 -8.73
N SER A 335 17.16 16.20 -9.54
CA SER A 335 15.87 15.72 -9.07
C SER A 335 15.69 14.19 -9.15
N GLY A 336 16.61 13.48 -9.79
CA GLY A 336 16.50 12.02 -10.04
C GLY A 336 15.47 11.64 -11.11
N ARG A 337 14.72 12.60 -11.67
CA ARG A 337 13.67 12.34 -12.67
C ARG A 337 14.23 11.97 -14.02
N SER A 338 13.50 11.11 -14.72
CA SER A 338 13.89 10.62 -16.04
C SER A 338 12.74 10.73 -17.04
N ALA A 339 13.10 11.00 -18.29
CA ALA A 339 12.18 10.95 -19.43
C ALA A 339 12.78 10.15 -20.57
N ARG A 340 11.94 9.53 -21.39
CA ARG A 340 12.37 8.69 -22.52
C ARG A 340 12.12 9.39 -23.84
N VAL A 341 13.08 9.25 -24.76
CA VAL A 341 12.99 9.77 -26.13
C VAL A 341 13.40 8.69 -27.10
N VAL A 342 12.67 8.57 -28.21
CA VAL A 342 13.00 7.65 -29.29
C VAL A 342 13.72 8.41 -30.39
N ILE A 343 14.91 7.94 -30.79
CA ILE A 343 15.70 8.46 -31.90
C ILE A 343 15.55 7.54 -33.10
N ARG A 344 15.25 8.11 -34.26
CA ARG A 344 15.06 7.39 -35.53
C ARG A 344 15.87 8.01 -36.64
#